data_403e0142dfa89aeebb344e6fe62aee5d
#
_entry.id   403e0142dfa89aeebb344e6fe62aee5d
#
_cell.length_a   1.000
_cell.length_b   1.000
_cell.length_c   1.000
_cell.angle_alpha   90.00
_cell.angle_beta   90.00
_cell.angle_gamma   90.00
#
_symmetry.space_group_name_H-M   'P 1'
#
loop_
_entity.id
_entity.type
_entity.pdbx_description
1 polymer ?
#
loop_
_entity_poly.entity_id
_entity_poly.type
_entity_poly.pdbx_seq_one_letter_code
_entity_poly.pdbx_strand_id
1 'polypeptide(L)'
;MANIIQHFVRLDGSSKTPLAKRTLFFPRYHQLDVVRRLVAHASQQGVGQRYLIQHSAGSGKSNSITWAAYQLIETYPASLTVAGARGLDVPLFDSVIVVTDRRLLDKQLRENLREFSEVKNIIAPALKSSDLQQALEQGK
;
A
#
# COMPACT_ATOMS: atom_id res chain seq x y z
N MET A 1 -15.18 -0.42 12.52
CA MET A 1 -15.34 0.92 11.92
C MET A 1 -14.05 1.73 11.98
N ALA A 2 -13.41 1.94 13.13
CA ALA A 2 -12.15 2.70 13.28
C ALA A 2 -11.05 2.29 12.27
N ASN A 3 -10.79 0.99 12.13
CA ASN A 3 -9.80 0.47 11.16
C ASN A 3 -10.08 0.90 9.70
N ILE A 4 -11.36 0.96 9.29
CA ILE A 4 -11.72 1.40 7.92
C ILE A 4 -11.41 2.88 7.76
N ILE A 5 -11.76 3.70 8.74
CA ILE A 5 -11.50 5.15 8.70
C ILE A 5 -10.00 5.42 8.68
N GLN A 6 -9.25 4.73 9.50
CA GLN A 6 -7.80 4.93 9.65
C GLN A 6 -7.01 4.49 8.41
N HIS A 7 -7.32 3.32 7.84
CA HIS A 7 -6.45 2.68 6.84
C HIS A 7 -7.02 2.67 5.41
N PHE A 8 -8.29 3.01 5.22
CA PHE A 8 -8.93 2.89 3.90
C PHE A 8 -9.60 4.16 3.42
N VAL A 9 -10.20 4.93 4.32
CA VAL A 9 -10.91 6.15 3.91
C VAL A 9 -9.90 7.23 3.56
N ARG A 10 -10.06 7.83 2.40
CA ARG A 10 -9.26 8.97 1.98
C ARG A 10 -10.14 10.07 1.39
N LEU A 11 -9.69 11.29 1.55
CA LEU A 11 -10.31 12.46 0.97
C LEU A 11 -9.50 12.91 -0.25
N ASP A 12 -10.10 12.82 -1.44
CA ASP A 12 -9.50 13.29 -2.69
C ASP A 12 -9.49 14.82 -2.76
N GLY A 13 -8.46 15.35 -3.39
CA GLY A 13 -8.29 16.78 -3.60
C GLY A 13 -7.17 17.41 -2.77
N SER A 14 -6.55 18.46 -3.34
CA SER A 14 -5.48 19.18 -2.68
C SER A 14 -5.97 19.94 -1.44
N SER A 15 -5.06 20.32 -0.54
CA SER A 15 -5.37 21.17 0.62
C SER A 15 -6.01 22.52 0.23
N LYS A 16 -5.81 22.96 -1.00
CA LYS A 16 -6.42 24.19 -1.58
C LYS A 16 -7.85 24.00 -2.06
N THR A 17 -8.32 22.75 -2.24
CA THR A 17 -9.68 22.46 -2.68
C THR A 17 -10.63 22.54 -1.50
N PRO A 18 -11.73 23.33 -1.54
CA PRO A 18 -12.72 23.39 -0.47
C PRO A 18 -13.27 21.98 -0.14
N LEU A 19 -13.51 21.69 1.13
CA LEU A 19 -14.00 20.39 1.61
C LEU A 19 -15.26 19.92 0.88
N ALA A 20 -16.20 20.84 0.60
CA ALA A 20 -17.43 20.53 -0.13
C ALA A 20 -17.22 20.07 -1.58
N LYS A 21 -16.04 20.29 -2.14
CA LYS A 21 -15.67 19.87 -3.51
C LYS A 21 -14.73 18.64 -3.52
N ARG A 22 -14.37 18.13 -2.36
CA ARG A 22 -13.53 16.93 -2.26
C ARG A 22 -14.40 15.69 -2.25
N THR A 23 -13.90 14.62 -2.88
CA THR A 23 -14.58 13.32 -2.91
C THR A 23 -14.03 12.44 -1.81
N LEU A 24 -14.93 11.87 -1.00
CA LEU A 24 -14.56 10.87 -0.01
C LEU A 24 -14.49 9.50 -0.70
N PHE A 25 -13.31 8.92 -0.75
CA PHE A 25 -13.12 7.54 -1.21
C PHE A 25 -13.34 6.57 -0.06
N PHE A 26 -14.22 5.62 -0.30
CA PHE A 26 -14.53 4.53 0.62
C PHE A 26 -14.27 3.19 -0.09
N PRO A 27 -13.68 2.19 0.57
CA PRO A 27 -13.40 0.91 -0.08
C PRO A 27 -14.69 0.16 -0.39
N ARG A 28 -14.76 -0.47 -1.55
CA ARG A 28 -15.79 -1.47 -1.84
C ARG A 28 -15.49 -2.72 -1.04
N TYR A 29 -16.53 -3.53 -0.77
CA TYR A 29 -16.40 -4.74 0.04
C TYR A 29 -15.22 -5.65 -0.39
N HIS A 30 -15.13 -5.98 -1.69
CA HIS A 30 -14.08 -6.85 -2.20
C HIS A 30 -12.66 -6.25 -2.08
N GLN A 31 -12.53 -4.93 -2.15
CA GLN A 31 -11.24 -4.24 -1.94
C GLN A 31 -10.84 -4.31 -0.47
N LEU A 32 -11.77 -4.05 0.43
CA LEU A 32 -11.57 -4.15 1.87
C LEU A 32 -11.19 -5.58 2.29
N ASP A 33 -11.93 -6.57 1.80
CA ASP A 33 -11.74 -7.99 2.14
C ASP A 33 -10.37 -8.48 1.69
N VAL A 34 -9.98 -8.23 0.43
CA VAL A 34 -8.69 -8.72 -0.09
C VAL A 34 -7.50 -8.09 0.61
N VAL A 35 -7.54 -6.78 0.89
CA VAL A 35 -6.42 -6.11 1.58
C VAL A 35 -6.29 -6.61 3.01
N ARG A 36 -7.40 -6.76 3.72
CA ARG A 36 -7.40 -7.29 5.10
C ARG A 36 -6.87 -8.72 5.19
N ARG A 37 -7.30 -9.59 4.28
CA ARG A 37 -6.80 -10.98 4.23
C ARG A 37 -5.32 -11.02 3.91
N LEU A 38 -4.87 -10.22 2.96
CA LEU A 38 -3.45 -10.14 2.59
C LEU A 38 -2.59 -9.71 3.78
N VAL A 39 -2.94 -8.60 4.42
CA VAL A 39 -2.21 -8.06 5.57
C VAL A 39 -2.22 -9.04 6.76
N ALA A 40 -3.39 -9.60 7.09
CA ALA A 40 -3.51 -10.56 8.18
C ALA A 40 -2.67 -11.83 7.93
N HIS A 41 -2.70 -12.36 6.71
CA HIS A 41 -1.90 -13.54 6.35
C HIS A 41 -0.40 -13.22 6.36
N ALA A 42 0.01 -12.07 5.82
CA ALA A 42 1.40 -11.63 5.85
C ALA A 42 1.91 -11.48 7.30
N SER A 43 1.13 -10.89 8.18
CA SER A 43 1.46 -10.77 9.61
C SER A 43 1.63 -12.13 10.29
N GLN A 44 0.83 -13.14 9.91
CA GLN A 44 0.87 -14.48 10.50
C GLN A 44 1.95 -15.39 9.93
N GLN A 45 2.21 -15.29 8.61
CA GLN A 45 3.12 -16.19 7.90
C GLN A 45 4.51 -15.58 7.63
N GLY A 46 4.64 -14.27 7.77
CA GLY A 46 5.89 -13.57 7.47
C GLY A 46 6.17 -13.42 5.97
N VAL A 47 7.45 -13.19 5.67
CA VAL A 47 7.96 -12.98 4.31
C VAL A 47 8.01 -14.29 3.50
N GLY A 48 8.17 -14.17 2.18
CA GLY A 48 8.34 -15.32 1.27
C GLY A 48 7.03 -15.91 0.73
N GLN A 49 5.88 -15.39 1.10
CA GLN A 49 4.57 -15.85 0.62
C GLN A 49 4.27 -15.30 -0.78
N ARG A 50 3.47 -16.05 -1.54
CA ARG A 50 3.01 -15.66 -2.89
C ARG A 50 1.49 -15.59 -2.90
N TYR A 51 0.95 -14.50 -3.45
CA TYR A 51 -0.48 -14.27 -3.55
C TYR A 51 -0.89 -13.99 -4.98
N LEU A 52 -2.02 -14.56 -5.39
CA LEU A 52 -2.70 -14.23 -6.63
C LEU A 52 -4.04 -13.58 -6.29
N ILE A 53 -4.22 -12.33 -6.70
CA ILE A 53 -5.46 -11.57 -6.50
C ILE A 53 -6.08 -11.30 -7.87
N GLN A 54 -7.22 -11.93 -8.13
CA GLN A 54 -7.93 -11.80 -9.38
C GLN A 54 -9.24 -11.03 -9.19
N HIS A 55 -9.32 -9.88 -9.80
CA HIS A 55 -10.51 -9.05 -9.85
C HIS A 55 -10.85 -8.68 -11.29
N SER A 56 -12.14 -8.48 -11.59
CA SER A 56 -12.60 -8.05 -12.92
C SER A 56 -12.04 -6.69 -13.35
N ALA A 57 -12.10 -6.39 -14.64
CA ALA A 57 -11.79 -5.06 -15.13
C ALA A 57 -12.74 -4.01 -14.49
N GLY A 58 -12.26 -2.82 -14.20
CA GLY A 58 -13.06 -1.76 -13.58
C GLY A 58 -13.38 -1.96 -12.09
N SER A 59 -12.89 -3.02 -11.44
CA SER A 59 -13.14 -3.29 -10.02
C SER A 59 -12.39 -2.36 -9.05
N GLY A 60 -11.53 -1.46 -9.56
CA GLY A 60 -10.73 -0.57 -8.73
C GLY A 60 -9.45 -1.23 -8.16
N LYS A 61 -8.83 -2.13 -8.92
CA LYS A 61 -7.58 -2.82 -8.53
C LYS A 61 -6.46 -1.87 -8.11
N SER A 62 -6.32 -0.74 -8.79
CA SER A 62 -5.31 0.28 -8.45
C SER A 62 -5.45 0.77 -7.01
N ASN A 63 -6.67 1.00 -6.54
CA ASN A 63 -6.92 1.36 -5.14
C ASN A 63 -6.57 0.21 -4.18
N SER A 64 -6.91 -1.04 -4.53
CA SER A 64 -6.54 -2.20 -3.72
C SER A 64 -5.02 -2.35 -3.60
N ILE A 65 -4.27 -2.13 -4.69
CA ILE A 65 -2.80 -2.14 -4.70
C ILE A 65 -2.26 -1.02 -3.79
N THR A 66 -2.81 0.19 -3.91
CA THR A 66 -2.40 1.34 -3.09
C THR A 66 -2.63 1.07 -1.60
N TRP A 67 -3.82 0.59 -1.22
CA TRP A 67 -4.11 0.24 0.18
C TRP A 67 -3.26 -0.92 0.69
N ALA A 68 -3.01 -1.93 -0.14
CA ALA A 68 -2.14 -3.05 0.23
C ALA A 68 -0.70 -2.57 0.46
N ALA A 69 -0.14 -1.77 -0.45
CA ALA A 69 1.21 -1.24 -0.33
C ALA A 69 1.38 -0.41 0.94
N TYR A 70 0.42 0.49 1.21
CA TYR A 70 0.42 1.34 2.40
C TYR A 70 0.36 0.52 3.70
N GLN A 71 -0.52 -0.48 3.78
CA GLN A 71 -0.68 -1.26 5.00
C GLN A 71 0.43 -2.31 5.19
N LEU A 72 1.01 -2.83 4.11
CA LEU A 72 2.12 -3.78 4.22
C LEU A 72 3.37 -3.15 4.83
N ILE A 73 3.68 -1.90 4.51
CA ILE A 73 4.85 -1.21 5.09
C ILE A 73 4.71 -1.04 6.62
N GLU A 74 3.48 -1.00 7.13
CA GLU A 74 3.15 -0.91 8.55
C GLU A 74 2.74 -2.26 9.16
N THR A 75 3.01 -3.38 8.47
CA THR A 75 2.63 -4.71 8.96
C THR A 75 3.70 -5.25 9.90
N TYR A 76 3.29 -5.57 11.13
CA TYR A 76 4.12 -6.20 12.15
C TYR A 76 3.88 -7.71 12.24
N PRO A 77 4.86 -8.50 12.68
CA PRO A 77 4.70 -9.93 12.87
C PRO A 77 3.70 -10.26 13.99
N ALA A 78 2.84 -11.26 13.77
CA ALA A 78 1.86 -11.69 14.75
C ALA A 78 2.45 -12.53 15.89
N SER A 79 3.68 -13.04 15.73
CA SER A 79 4.35 -13.88 16.73
C SER A 79 5.86 -13.76 16.64
N LEU A 80 6.56 -14.15 17.72
CA LEU A 80 8.02 -14.22 17.74
C LEU A 80 8.59 -15.22 16.71
N THR A 81 7.87 -16.27 16.41
CA THR A 81 8.25 -17.24 15.36
C THR A 81 8.32 -16.57 13.99
N VAL A 82 7.38 -15.68 13.68
CA VAL A 82 7.36 -14.91 12.44
C VAL A 82 8.36 -13.77 12.46
N ALA A 83 8.52 -13.11 13.61
CA ALA A 83 9.44 -12.00 13.79
C ALA A 83 10.92 -12.44 13.68
N GLY A 84 11.23 -13.67 14.11
CA GLY A 84 12.61 -14.15 14.18
C GLY A 84 13.49 -13.25 15.04
N ALA A 85 14.69 -12.97 14.57
CA ALA A 85 15.65 -12.12 15.26
C ALA A 85 15.29 -10.61 15.26
N ARG A 86 14.33 -10.16 14.45
CA ARG A 86 13.95 -8.74 14.34
C ARG A 86 13.10 -8.24 15.52
N GLY A 87 12.35 -9.15 16.18
CA GLY A 87 11.42 -8.79 17.24
C GLY A 87 10.06 -8.33 16.76
N LEU A 88 9.11 -8.21 17.68
CA LEU A 88 7.71 -7.88 17.38
C LEU A 88 7.47 -6.40 17.03
N ASP A 89 8.37 -5.53 17.46
CA ASP A 89 8.24 -4.07 17.30
C ASP A 89 8.86 -3.55 15.99
N VAL A 90 9.33 -4.44 15.13
CA VAL A 90 9.92 -4.10 13.84
C VAL A 90 8.98 -4.55 12.73
N PRO A 91 8.64 -3.67 11.75
CA PRO A 91 7.82 -4.05 10.61
C PRO A 91 8.41 -5.24 9.84
N LEU A 92 7.54 -6.07 9.25
CA LEU A 92 7.95 -7.25 8.46
C LEU A 92 8.67 -6.86 7.16
N PHE A 93 8.31 -5.73 6.58
CA PHE A 93 8.80 -5.27 5.29
C PHE A 93 9.52 -3.94 5.43
N ASP A 94 10.73 -3.86 4.92
CA ASP A 94 11.53 -2.63 4.92
C ASP A 94 11.12 -1.71 3.76
N SER A 95 10.58 -2.30 2.67
CA SER A 95 10.10 -1.57 1.50
C SER A 95 9.02 -2.36 0.77
N VAL A 96 8.19 -1.68 0.00
CA VAL A 96 7.18 -2.26 -0.89
C VAL A 96 7.42 -1.78 -2.30
N ILE A 97 7.70 -2.71 -3.22
CA ILE A 97 7.95 -2.42 -4.63
C ILE A 97 6.69 -2.72 -5.43
N VAL A 98 6.15 -1.72 -6.09
CA VAL A 98 5.00 -1.87 -7.00
C VAL A 98 5.49 -1.85 -8.44
N VAL A 99 5.29 -2.97 -9.15
CA VAL A 99 5.70 -3.12 -10.55
C VAL A 99 4.46 -3.09 -11.45
N THR A 100 4.51 -2.28 -12.50
CA THR A 100 3.45 -2.18 -13.50
C THR A 100 4.02 -2.29 -14.92
N ASP A 101 3.28 -2.91 -15.81
CA ASP A 101 3.65 -3.06 -17.24
C ASP A 101 3.11 -1.94 -18.14
N ARG A 102 2.17 -1.12 -17.63
CA ARG A 102 1.44 -0.09 -18.38
C ARG A 102 1.71 1.30 -17.84
N ARG A 103 2.22 2.19 -18.70
CA ARG A 103 2.53 3.59 -18.34
C ARG A 103 1.33 4.36 -17.75
N LEU A 104 0.12 4.10 -18.27
CA LEU A 104 -1.09 4.76 -17.78
C LEU A 104 -1.44 4.30 -16.36
N LEU A 105 -1.33 2.99 -16.10
CA LEU A 105 -1.56 2.41 -14.77
C LEU A 105 -0.52 2.90 -13.76
N ASP A 106 0.74 2.98 -14.16
CA ASP A 106 1.82 3.51 -13.36
C ASP A 106 1.56 4.97 -12.92
N LYS A 107 1.10 5.82 -13.87
CA LYS A 107 0.73 7.20 -13.53
C LYS A 107 -0.42 7.25 -12.51
N GLN A 108 -1.48 6.48 -12.71
CA GLN A 108 -2.63 6.42 -11.80
C GLN A 108 -2.23 5.91 -10.40
N LEU A 109 -1.38 4.88 -10.34
CA LEU A 109 -0.90 4.35 -9.06
C LEU A 109 -0.03 5.36 -8.32
N ARG A 110 0.86 6.07 -9.01
CA ARG A 110 1.68 7.13 -8.41
C ARG A 110 0.83 8.28 -7.89
N GLU A 111 -0.17 8.71 -8.64
CA GLU A 111 -1.11 9.75 -8.20
C GLU A 111 -1.89 9.28 -6.96
N ASN A 112 -2.44 8.07 -6.98
CA ASN A 112 -3.15 7.48 -5.84
C ASN A 112 -2.26 7.36 -4.60
N LEU A 113 -1.02 6.88 -4.74
CA LEU A 113 -0.08 6.77 -3.62
C LEU A 113 0.27 8.13 -3.02
N ARG A 114 0.48 9.15 -3.87
CA ARG A 114 0.79 10.51 -3.41
C ARG A 114 -0.36 11.20 -2.66
N GLU A 115 -1.59 10.75 -2.86
CA GLU A 115 -2.76 11.27 -2.14
C GLU A 115 -2.82 10.80 -0.69
N PHE A 116 -2.15 9.70 -0.36
CA PHE A 116 -1.89 9.36 1.04
C PHE A 116 -0.85 10.31 1.60
N SER A 117 -1.30 11.33 2.34
CA SER A 117 -0.47 12.44 2.81
C SER A 117 0.71 11.99 3.69
N GLU A 118 0.57 10.87 4.35
CA GLU A 118 1.57 10.30 5.26
C GLU A 118 2.75 9.65 4.53
N VAL A 119 2.58 9.27 3.26
CA VAL A 119 3.60 8.55 2.46
C VAL A 119 4.30 9.43 1.41
N LYS A 120 3.99 10.72 1.32
CA LYS A 120 4.56 11.61 0.28
C LYS A 120 6.07 11.63 0.22
N ASN A 121 6.73 11.46 1.35
CA ASN A 121 8.19 11.50 1.46
C ASN A 121 8.86 10.12 1.33
N ILE A 122 8.07 9.05 1.23
CA ILE A 122 8.54 7.65 1.24
C ILE A 122 8.46 7.04 -0.18
N ILE A 123 7.72 7.67 -1.10
CA ILE A 123 7.52 7.14 -2.45
C ILE A 123 8.65 7.61 -3.37
N ALA A 124 9.43 6.68 -3.87
CA ALA A 124 10.46 6.89 -4.89
C ALA A 124 10.03 6.25 -6.22
N PRO A 125 9.73 7.05 -7.28
CA PRO A 125 9.50 6.50 -8.60
C PRO A 125 10.83 6.02 -9.20
N ALA A 126 10.92 4.75 -9.58
CA ALA A 126 12.06 4.18 -10.28
C ALA A 126 11.71 4.00 -11.77
N LEU A 127 12.40 4.73 -12.65
CA LEU A 127 12.24 4.61 -14.10
C LEU A 127 13.35 3.75 -14.71
N LYS A 128 14.48 3.62 -14.01
CA LYS A 128 15.63 2.81 -14.37
C LYS A 128 16.03 1.93 -13.19
N SER A 129 16.78 0.88 -13.46
CA SER A 129 17.31 0.00 -12.41
C SER A 129 18.20 0.72 -11.40
N SER A 130 18.96 1.73 -11.85
CA SER A 130 19.76 2.59 -10.97
C SER A 130 18.92 3.38 -9.96
N ASP A 131 17.74 3.86 -10.37
CA ASP A 131 16.85 4.62 -9.50
C ASP A 131 16.27 3.71 -8.40
N LEU A 132 15.94 2.46 -8.76
CA LEU A 132 15.47 1.44 -7.81
C LEU A 132 16.56 1.10 -6.81
N GLN A 133 17.79 0.87 -7.26
CA GLN A 133 18.91 0.59 -6.37
C GLN A 133 19.12 1.72 -5.38
N GLN A 134 19.18 2.96 -5.85
CA GLN A 134 19.36 4.13 -5.01
C GLN A 134 18.21 4.31 -3.99
N ALA A 135 16.96 4.05 -4.41
CA ALA A 135 15.80 4.14 -3.53
C ALA A 135 15.88 3.09 -2.40
N LEU A 136 16.26 1.85 -2.72
CA LEU A 136 16.44 0.78 -1.74
C LEU A 136 17.58 1.07 -0.75
N GLU A 137 18.70 1.62 -1.23
CA GLU A 137 19.84 2.03 -0.38
C GLU A 137 19.46 3.18 0.57
N GLN A 138 18.52 4.04 0.16
CA GLN A 138 18.00 5.15 0.98
C GLN A 138 16.87 4.72 1.93
N GLY A 139 16.45 3.44 1.92
CA GLY A 139 15.37 2.94 2.76
C GLY A 139 13.98 3.48 2.36
N LYS A 140 13.76 3.66 1.06
CA LYS A 140 12.49 4.16 0.51
C LYS A 140 11.70 3.05 -0.17
#